data_b053069e5766311b96768cf972875244
#
_entry.id   b053069e5766311b96768cf972875244
#
_cell.length_a   1.000
_cell.length_b   1.000
_cell.length_c   1.000
_cell.angle_alpha   90.00
_cell.angle_beta   90.00
_cell.angle_gamma   90.00
#
_symmetry.space_group_name_H-M   'P 1'
#
loop_
_entity.id
_entity.type
_entity.pdbx_description
1 polymer ?
#
loop_
_entity_poly.entity_id
_entity_poly.type
_entity_poly.pdbx_seq_one_letter_code
_entity_poly.pdbx_strand_id
1 'polypeptide(L)'
;MNEKQSDKLASKKKSNYDLDLLLKLNEQMLLIRRFEEKAGQLYGMGKIGGFCHLYIGQEAVVVGINSALKDNDTMVTSYRDHGHMLVCGMDPKGVMAELTGRITGYSKGKGGSMHMFSREKGFFGGHGIVGAQVPIGAGLAFSHKYKNEKSICVTFFGDGAANQGQVYETFNIAALWSLPVLFIIENNLYGMGTSVERSSSTDNFATRGEAFGIENKTVNGMDVLDVREAAIEAINYCRSNQKPFILEVKTYRFRGHSMSDPGKYRTRDEVAEMRKNGPLKALQKLILESGFNENELKEIDNKIKFKGNEAADFAIESELPDEAELFKDIIIE
;
A
#
# COMPACT_ATOMS: atom_id res chain seq x y z
N MET A 1 -22.23 24.01 5.27
CA MET A 1 -22.08 23.98 3.80
C MET A 1 -22.89 22.79 3.30
N ASN A 2 -23.86 22.99 2.37
CA ASN A 2 -24.71 21.88 1.90
C ASN A 2 -23.88 20.83 1.14
N GLU A 3 -24.15 19.52 1.34
CA GLU A 3 -23.48 18.40 0.62
C GLU A 3 -23.35 18.65 -0.90
N LYS A 4 -24.39 19.18 -1.54
CA LYS A 4 -24.36 19.56 -2.97
C LYS A 4 -23.38 20.69 -3.34
N GLN A 5 -23.01 21.54 -2.40
CA GLN A 5 -21.99 22.58 -2.61
C GLN A 5 -20.58 22.01 -2.40
N SER A 6 -20.42 21.09 -1.46
CA SER A 6 -19.20 20.32 -1.24
C SER A 6 -18.86 19.47 -2.46
N ASP A 7 -19.84 18.74 -3.01
CA ASP A 7 -19.66 17.90 -4.19
C ASP A 7 -19.34 18.70 -5.47
N LYS A 8 -19.94 19.89 -5.63
CA LYS A 8 -19.62 20.81 -6.75
C LYS A 8 -18.22 21.42 -6.64
N LEU A 9 -17.75 21.75 -5.42
CA LEU A 9 -16.37 22.22 -5.22
C LEU A 9 -15.35 21.09 -5.43
N ALA A 10 -15.64 19.89 -4.95
CA ALA A 10 -14.82 18.71 -5.17
C ALA A 10 -14.72 18.35 -6.66
N SER A 11 -15.86 18.38 -7.39
CA SER A 11 -15.86 18.12 -8.84
C SER A 11 -15.11 19.20 -9.64
N LYS A 12 -15.21 20.47 -9.27
CA LYS A 12 -14.46 21.57 -9.89
C LYS A 12 -12.94 21.50 -9.64
N LYS A 13 -12.53 21.01 -8.46
CA LYS A 13 -11.11 20.77 -8.13
C LYS A 13 -10.53 19.64 -8.97
N LYS A 14 -11.33 18.60 -9.24
CA LYS A 14 -10.92 17.41 -10.01
C LYS A 14 -10.81 17.65 -11.53
N SER A 15 -11.47 18.65 -12.09
CA SER A 15 -11.36 19.01 -13.51
C SER A 15 -10.02 19.67 -13.91
N ASN A 16 -9.14 19.96 -12.95
CA ASN A 16 -7.87 20.66 -13.20
C ASN A 16 -6.64 19.73 -13.24
N TYR A 17 -6.82 18.41 -13.11
CA TYR A 17 -5.71 17.48 -13.21
C TYR A 17 -5.36 17.19 -14.66
N ASP A 18 -4.06 17.12 -14.94
CA ASP A 18 -3.53 16.70 -16.24
C ASP A 18 -3.97 15.26 -16.54
N LEU A 19 -4.44 15.03 -17.74
CA LEU A 19 -4.90 13.71 -18.20
C LEU A 19 -3.79 12.66 -18.12
N ASP A 20 -2.55 13.03 -18.44
CA ASP A 20 -1.40 12.13 -18.35
C ASP A 20 -1.18 11.62 -16.93
N LEU A 21 -1.35 12.50 -15.93
CA LEU A 21 -1.31 12.09 -14.52
C LEU A 21 -2.43 11.10 -14.19
N LEU A 22 -3.67 11.38 -14.60
CA LEU A 22 -4.81 10.49 -14.34
C LEU A 22 -4.60 9.12 -14.97
N LEU A 23 -4.11 9.06 -16.21
CA LEU A 23 -3.79 7.82 -16.90
C LEU A 23 -2.68 7.03 -16.19
N LYS A 24 -1.60 7.71 -15.76
CA LYS A 24 -0.51 7.09 -15.00
C LYS A 24 -0.99 6.48 -13.68
N LEU A 25 -1.81 7.20 -12.91
CA LEU A 25 -2.40 6.70 -11.68
C LEU A 25 -3.32 5.50 -11.96
N ASN A 26 -4.13 5.56 -13.02
CA ASN A 26 -4.99 4.45 -13.44
C ASN A 26 -4.18 3.20 -13.82
N GLU A 27 -3.11 3.34 -14.59
CA GLU A 27 -2.23 2.23 -14.98
C GLU A 27 -1.60 1.55 -13.76
N GLN A 28 -1.12 2.33 -12.78
CA GLN A 28 -0.54 1.78 -11.55
C GLN A 28 -1.59 1.03 -10.71
N MET A 29 -2.78 1.60 -10.54
CA MET A 29 -3.87 0.93 -9.82
C MET A 29 -4.36 -0.32 -10.55
N LEU A 30 -4.44 -0.30 -11.89
CA LEU A 30 -4.76 -1.47 -12.71
C LEU A 30 -3.69 -2.55 -12.57
N LEU A 31 -2.40 -2.18 -12.58
CA LEU A 31 -1.31 -3.14 -12.42
C LEU A 31 -1.46 -3.91 -11.10
N ILE A 32 -1.68 -3.21 -9.99
CA ILE A 32 -1.93 -3.85 -8.69
C ILE A 32 -3.15 -4.77 -8.80
N ARG A 33 -4.28 -4.27 -9.30
CA ARG A 33 -5.52 -5.04 -9.39
C ARG A 33 -5.35 -6.30 -10.20
N ARG A 34 -4.77 -6.24 -11.41
CA ARG A 34 -4.61 -7.38 -12.31
C ARG A 34 -3.58 -8.37 -11.80
N PHE A 35 -2.49 -7.87 -11.21
CA PHE A 35 -1.50 -8.71 -10.52
C PHE A 35 -2.15 -9.50 -9.37
N GLU A 36 -2.89 -8.83 -8.50
CA GLU A 36 -3.54 -9.45 -7.34
C GLU A 36 -4.66 -10.43 -7.73
N GLU A 37 -5.42 -10.14 -8.79
CA GLU A 37 -6.39 -11.08 -9.34
C GLU A 37 -5.71 -12.36 -9.82
N LYS A 38 -4.55 -12.23 -10.47
CA LYS A 38 -3.74 -13.36 -10.92
C LYS A 38 -3.10 -14.12 -9.76
N ALA A 39 -2.55 -13.43 -8.77
CA ALA A 39 -2.03 -14.05 -7.54
C ALA A 39 -3.13 -14.86 -6.82
N GLY A 40 -4.35 -14.31 -6.72
CA GLY A 40 -5.50 -15.02 -6.17
C GLY A 40 -5.87 -16.28 -6.96
N GLN A 41 -5.76 -16.28 -8.28
CA GLN A 41 -5.97 -17.47 -9.13
C GLN A 41 -4.89 -18.54 -8.85
N LEU A 42 -3.61 -18.15 -8.84
CA LEU A 42 -2.49 -19.06 -8.55
C LEU A 42 -2.60 -19.65 -7.14
N TYR A 43 -3.03 -18.87 -6.16
CA TYR A 43 -3.32 -19.38 -4.82
C TYR A 43 -4.41 -20.47 -4.85
N GLY A 44 -5.53 -20.22 -5.54
CA GLY A 44 -6.61 -21.20 -5.71
C GLY A 44 -6.18 -22.47 -6.43
N MET A 45 -5.14 -22.40 -7.27
CA MET A 45 -4.51 -23.55 -7.94
C MET A 45 -3.44 -24.25 -7.08
N GLY A 46 -3.21 -23.82 -5.84
CA GLY A 46 -2.19 -24.38 -4.95
C GLY A 46 -0.75 -24.07 -5.37
N LYS A 47 -0.54 -23.01 -6.18
CA LYS A 47 0.81 -22.60 -6.64
C LYS A 47 1.48 -21.61 -5.69
N ILE A 48 0.70 -20.97 -4.80
CA ILE A 48 1.21 -20.09 -3.75
C ILE A 48 0.93 -20.79 -2.41
N GLY A 49 1.97 -21.04 -1.64
CA GLY A 49 1.88 -21.63 -0.30
C GLY A 49 1.77 -20.57 0.80
N GLY A 50 1.37 -21.01 1.99
CA GLY A 50 1.29 -20.14 3.16
C GLY A 50 0.17 -19.08 3.08
N PHE A 51 0.38 -17.95 3.75
CA PHE A 51 -0.59 -16.84 3.73
C PHE A 51 -0.33 -15.92 2.53
N CYS A 52 -1.42 -15.55 1.84
CA CYS A 52 -1.40 -14.59 0.75
C CYS A 52 -2.42 -13.49 1.03
N HIS A 53 -1.98 -12.25 1.12
CA HIS A 53 -2.77 -11.09 1.52
C HIS A 53 -2.94 -10.12 0.35
N LEU A 54 -4.06 -10.20 -0.35
CA LEU A 54 -4.32 -9.35 -1.53
C LEU A 54 -4.63 -7.91 -1.13
N TYR A 55 -4.10 -6.96 -1.91
CA TYR A 55 -4.29 -5.52 -1.70
C TYR A 55 -5.56 -4.96 -2.38
N ILE A 56 -6.39 -5.82 -2.97
CA ILE A 56 -7.58 -5.46 -3.76
C ILE A 56 -8.57 -4.61 -2.95
N GLY A 57 -8.87 -3.43 -3.45
CA GLY A 57 -9.76 -2.42 -2.85
C GLY A 57 -9.01 -1.23 -2.26
N GLN A 58 -7.72 -1.34 -1.99
CA GLN A 58 -6.89 -0.33 -1.34
C GLN A 58 -5.88 0.34 -2.30
N GLU A 59 -5.97 0.08 -3.60
CA GLU A 59 -4.97 0.49 -4.60
C GLU A 59 -4.70 2.00 -4.59
N ALA A 60 -5.74 2.81 -4.34
CA ALA A 60 -5.62 4.27 -4.29
C ALA A 60 -4.69 4.75 -3.18
N VAL A 61 -4.56 4.00 -2.08
CA VAL A 61 -3.74 4.40 -0.94
C VAL A 61 -2.27 4.43 -1.36
N VAL A 62 -1.72 3.28 -1.73
CA VAL A 62 -0.29 3.20 -2.05
C VAL A 62 0.07 3.97 -3.32
N VAL A 63 -0.82 3.97 -4.34
CA VAL A 63 -0.58 4.71 -5.59
C VAL A 63 -0.59 6.22 -5.34
N GLY A 64 -1.56 6.74 -4.57
CA GLY A 64 -1.62 8.15 -4.21
C GLY A 64 -0.39 8.60 -3.42
N ILE A 65 0.00 7.85 -2.40
CA ILE A 65 1.20 8.14 -1.59
C ILE A 65 2.46 8.10 -2.45
N ASN A 66 2.68 7.00 -3.19
CA ASN A 66 3.88 6.81 -4.00
C ASN A 66 4.05 7.89 -5.08
N SER A 67 2.95 8.39 -5.65
CA SER A 67 2.97 9.44 -6.67
C SER A 67 3.52 10.78 -6.19
N ALA A 68 3.68 10.96 -4.88
CA ALA A 68 4.22 12.17 -4.23
C ALA A 68 5.64 11.98 -3.69
N LEU A 69 6.16 10.74 -3.69
CA LEU A 69 7.52 10.42 -3.21
C LEU A 69 8.60 10.84 -4.22
N LYS A 70 9.81 10.94 -3.73
CA LYS A 70 11.04 11.16 -4.52
C LYS A 70 11.88 9.87 -4.51
N ASP A 71 12.78 9.76 -5.48
CA ASP A 71 13.60 8.56 -5.70
C ASP A 71 14.40 8.09 -4.47
N ASN A 72 14.82 9.01 -3.60
CA ASN A 72 15.61 8.70 -2.40
C ASN A 72 14.76 8.50 -1.13
N ASP A 73 13.43 8.63 -1.22
CA ASP A 73 12.56 8.32 -0.10
C ASP A 73 12.47 6.80 0.08
N THR A 74 12.26 6.36 1.32
CA THR A 74 12.17 4.94 1.63
C THR A 74 10.78 4.55 2.05
N MET A 75 10.40 3.29 1.79
CA MET A 75 9.09 2.73 2.10
C MET A 75 9.24 1.43 2.88
N VAL A 76 8.41 1.26 3.91
CA VAL A 76 8.28 0.00 4.65
C VAL A 76 6.81 -0.25 4.95
N THR A 77 6.38 -1.52 4.91
CA THR A 77 4.98 -1.90 5.11
C THR A 77 4.82 -3.20 5.87
N SER A 78 3.58 -3.60 6.08
CA SER A 78 3.20 -4.90 6.65
C SER A 78 3.25 -6.01 5.58
N TYR A 79 2.70 -7.16 5.93
CA TYR A 79 2.60 -8.36 5.09
C TYR A 79 1.64 -8.24 3.89
N ARG A 80 0.88 -7.12 3.75
CA ARG A 80 0.02 -6.84 2.58
C ARG A 80 0.75 -5.86 1.66
N ASP A 81 1.79 -6.33 1.04
CA ASP A 81 2.86 -5.52 0.47
C ASP A 81 2.97 -5.59 -1.07
N HIS A 82 2.20 -6.45 -1.75
CA HIS A 82 2.30 -6.61 -3.21
C HIS A 82 2.09 -5.29 -3.96
N GLY A 83 1.07 -4.51 -3.58
CA GLY A 83 0.83 -3.19 -4.17
C GLY A 83 2.01 -2.24 -3.96
N HIS A 84 2.64 -2.27 -2.79
CA HIS A 84 3.79 -1.44 -2.44
C HIS A 84 5.02 -1.81 -3.29
N MET A 85 5.29 -3.10 -3.47
CA MET A 85 6.38 -3.58 -4.32
C MET A 85 6.24 -3.07 -5.75
N LEU A 86 5.03 -3.22 -6.33
CA LEU A 86 4.75 -2.85 -7.70
C LEU A 86 4.89 -1.34 -7.94
N VAL A 87 4.41 -0.50 -7.03
CA VAL A 87 4.54 0.96 -7.18
C VAL A 87 5.98 1.46 -6.96
N CYS A 88 6.79 0.75 -6.16
CA CYS A 88 8.23 1.01 -6.04
C CYS A 88 9.01 0.61 -7.29
N GLY A 89 8.36 0.02 -8.29
CA GLY A 89 9.00 -0.38 -9.55
C GLY A 89 9.74 -1.72 -9.49
N MET A 90 9.35 -2.61 -8.57
CA MET A 90 9.79 -4.01 -8.60
C MET A 90 9.09 -4.72 -9.76
N ASP A 91 9.85 -5.58 -10.48
CA ASP A 91 9.31 -6.29 -11.65
C ASP A 91 8.19 -7.26 -11.23
N PRO A 92 6.99 -7.17 -11.81
CA PRO A 92 5.91 -8.10 -11.55
C PRO A 92 6.30 -9.58 -11.72
N LYS A 93 7.20 -9.89 -12.64
CA LYS A 93 7.72 -11.25 -12.85
C LYS A 93 8.47 -11.77 -11.62
N GLY A 94 9.39 -10.96 -11.10
CA GLY A 94 10.15 -11.31 -9.90
C GLY A 94 9.28 -11.37 -8.64
N VAL A 95 8.29 -10.47 -8.51
CA VAL A 95 7.32 -10.49 -7.41
C VAL A 95 6.47 -11.77 -7.47
N MET A 96 5.91 -12.13 -8.65
CA MET A 96 5.09 -13.33 -8.79
C MET A 96 5.91 -14.62 -8.59
N ALA A 97 7.17 -14.64 -9.06
CA ALA A 97 8.10 -15.74 -8.82
C ALA A 97 8.34 -15.96 -7.32
N GLU A 98 8.50 -14.86 -6.54
CA GLU A 98 8.65 -14.97 -5.09
C GLU A 98 7.39 -15.53 -4.42
N LEU A 99 6.19 -15.06 -4.80
CA LEU A 99 4.94 -15.58 -4.28
C LEU A 99 4.80 -17.10 -4.48
N THR A 100 5.33 -17.62 -5.60
CA THR A 100 5.29 -19.04 -5.95
C THR A 100 6.50 -19.83 -5.48
N GLY A 101 7.39 -19.23 -4.68
CA GLY A 101 8.56 -19.86 -4.09
C GLY A 101 9.65 -20.20 -5.10
N ARG A 102 9.86 -19.36 -6.13
CA ARG A 102 10.82 -19.61 -7.21
C ARG A 102 12.14 -18.89 -6.98
N ILE A 103 13.25 -19.51 -7.47
CA ILE A 103 14.61 -18.97 -7.32
C ILE A 103 14.76 -17.57 -7.96
N THR A 104 13.98 -17.27 -8.98
CA THR A 104 13.96 -15.97 -9.68
C THR A 104 13.21 -14.88 -8.95
N GLY A 105 12.63 -15.17 -7.78
CA GLY A 105 12.00 -14.20 -6.91
C GLY A 105 12.98 -13.29 -6.19
N TYR A 106 12.50 -12.15 -5.68
CA TYR A 106 13.33 -11.12 -5.03
C TYR A 106 14.04 -11.61 -3.76
N SER A 107 13.49 -12.60 -3.07
CA SER A 107 14.10 -13.28 -1.91
C SER A 107 14.46 -14.73 -2.24
N LYS A 108 14.68 -15.04 -3.52
CA LYS A 108 15.04 -16.39 -4.03
C LYS A 108 14.05 -17.48 -3.61
N GLY A 109 12.76 -17.13 -3.52
CA GLY A 109 11.70 -18.04 -3.10
C GLY A 109 11.60 -18.29 -1.60
N LYS A 110 12.44 -17.64 -0.77
CA LYS A 110 12.48 -17.83 0.69
C LYS A 110 11.51 -16.93 1.44
N GLY A 111 11.09 -15.80 0.87
CA GLY A 111 10.23 -14.81 1.48
C GLY A 111 8.73 -15.05 1.27
N GLY A 112 8.36 -15.66 0.15
CA GLY A 112 6.96 -15.86 -0.24
C GLY A 112 6.20 -14.54 -0.40
N SER A 113 4.91 -14.54 -0.04
CA SER A 113 4.02 -13.40 -0.23
C SER A 113 4.31 -12.19 0.68
N MET A 114 5.06 -12.34 1.77
CA MET A 114 5.10 -11.35 2.86
C MET A 114 6.48 -10.74 3.13
N HIS A 115 7.54 -11.27 2.53
CA HIS A 115 8.92 -10.94 2.90
C HIS A 115 9.79 -10.72 1.67
N MET A 116 9.49 -9.66 0.93
CA MET A 116 10.29 -9.21 -0.20
C MET A 116 10.87 -7.82 0.09
N PHE A 117 12.08 -7.59 -0.44
CA PHE A 117 12.83 -6.36 -0.20
C PHE A 117 13.53 -5.95 -1.49
N SER A 118 13.68 -4.66 -1.71
CA SER A 118 14.52 -4.12 -2.76
C SER A 118 15.14 -2.80 -2.32
N ARG A 119 16.36 -2.88 -1.77
CA ARG A 119 17.09 -1.68 -1.34
C ARG A 119 17.30 -0.70 -2.50
N GLU A 120 17.55 -1.22 -3.70
CA GLU A 120 17.70 -0.43 -4.92
C GLU A 120 16.46 0.43 -5.22
N LYS A 121 15.27 -0.13 -4.95
CA LYS A 121 13.98 0.54 -5.15
C LYS A 121 13.49 1.31 -3.93
N GLY A 122 14.32 1.46 -2.90
CA GLY A 122 13.92 2.12 -1.66
C GLY A 122 12.84 1.38 -0.86
N PHE A 123 12.56 0.10 -1.19
CA PHE A 123 11.55 -0.71 -0.52
C PHE A 123 12.18 -1.64 0.52
N PHE A 124 11.90 -1.35 1.80
CA PHE A 124 12.48 -2.07 2.95
C PHE A 124 11.53 -3.12 3.53
N GLY A 125 10.67 -3.65 2.70
CA GLY A 125 9.99 -4.90 2.90
C GLY A 125 8.61 -4.84 3.51
N GLY A 126 8.01 -6.02 3.37
CA GLY A 126 6.84 -6.48 4.09
C GLY A 126 7.26 -7.20 5.36
N HIS A 127 6.56 -6.93 6.45
CA HIS A 127 6.85 -7.50 7.76
C HIS A 127 5.65 -8.29 8.28
N GLY A 128 5.88 -9.56 8.65
CA GLY A 128 4.84 -10.46 9.14
C GLY A 128 4.41 -10.15 10.58
N ILE A 129 5.30 -9.63 11.42
CA ILE A 129 4.99 -9.26 12.79
C ILE A 129 4.20 -7.95 12.81
N VAL A 130 2.98 -8.00 13.36
CA VAL A 130 2.04 -6.88 13.37
C VAL A 130 2.64 -5.67 14.10
N GLY A 131 2.77 -4.55 13.41
CA GLY A 131 3.31 -3.30 13.96
C GLY A 131 4.84 -3.18 13.94
N ALA A 132 5.59 -4.26 13.65
CA ALA A 132 7.07 -4.24 13.67
C ALA A 132 7.67 -3.27 12.65
N GLN A 133 7.01 -3.04 11.53
CA GLN A 133 7.46 -2.08 10.51
C GLN A 133 7.46 -0.63 11.01
N VAL A 134 6.71 -0.30 12.06
CA VAL A 134 6.59 1.08 12.55
C VAL A 134 7.91 1.57 13.16
N PRO A 135 8.54 0.89 14.13
CA PRO A 135 9.87 1.25 14.60
C PRO A 135 10.97 1.11 13.54
N ILE A 136 10.84 0.15 12.59
CA ILE A 136 11.79 0.03 11.47
C ILE A 136 11.75 1.29 10.61
N GLY A 137 10.56 1.78 10.27
CA GLY A 137 10.42 3.02 9.49
C GLY A 137 10.97 4.25 10.22
N ALA A 138 10.78 4.36 11.51
CA ALA A 138 11.42 5.40 12.32
C ALA A 138 12.96 5.26 12.30
N GLY A 139 13.49 4.03 12.31
CA GLY A 139 14.92 3.75 12.17
C GLY A 139 15.48 4.18 10.80
N LEU A 140 14.73 3.95 9.71
CA LEU A 140 15.09 4.44 8.37
C LEU A 140 15.09 5.98 8.32
N ALA A 141 14.08 6.62 8.90
CA ALA A 141 14.03 8.09 9.01
C ALA A 141 15.18 8.64 9.88
N PHE A 142 15.54 7.94 10.94
CA PHE A 142 16.73 8.28 11.73
C PHE A 142 18.01 8.18 10.88
N SER A 143 18.17 7.16 10.05
CA SER A 143 19.29 7.02 9.13
C SER A 143 19.38 8.20 8.16
N HIS A 144 18.27 8.62 7.54
CA HIS A 144 18.20 9.79 6.67
C HIS A 144 18.65 11.06 7.40
N LYS A 145 18.11 11.29 8.61
CA LYS A 145 18.46 12.43 9.42
C LYS A 145 19.94 12.41 9.83
N TYR A 146 20.45 11.28 10.29
CA TYR A 146 21.85 11.14 10.71
C TYR A 146 22.83 11.42 9.57
N LYS A 147 22.48 11.04 8.34
CA LYS A 147 23.27 11.30 7.14
C LYS A 147 23.05 12.71 6.55
N ASN A 148 22.22 13.55 7.17
CA ASN A 148 21.80 14.84 6.65
C ASN A 148 21.15 14.78 5.25
N GLU A 149 20.48 13.68 4.94
CA GLU A 149 19.69 13.53 3.73
C GLU A 149 18.33 14.24 3.90
N LYS A 150 17.82 14.81 2.80
CA LYS A 150 16.46 15.42 2.78
C LYS A 150 15.36 14.42 2.47
N SER A 151 15.66 13.13 2.58
CA SER A 151 14.75 12.03 2.36
C SER A 151 13.86 11.79 3.58
N ILE A 152 12.73 11.14 3.36
CA ILE A 152 11.80 10.72 4.40
C ILE A 152 11.61 9.20 4.33
N CYS A 153 11.10 8.62 5.41
CA CYS A 153 10.58 7.26 5.37
C CYS A 153 9.05 7.28 5.44
N VAL A 154 8.39 6.52 4.56
CA VAL A 154 6.95 6.28 4.64
C VAL A 154 6.71 4.88 5.20
N THR A 155 5.92 4.80 6.27
CA THR A 155 5.68 3.57 7.02
C THR A 155 4.19 3.25 7.04
N PHE A 156 3.80 2.14 6.41
CA PHE A 156 2.40 1.72 6.32
C PHE A 156 2.06 0.67 7.38
N PHE A 157 0.91 0.81 8.00
CA PHE A 157 0.35 -0.19 8.93
C PHE A 157 -1.17 -0.08 9.02
N GLY A 158 -1.84 -1.19 9.35
CA GLY A 158 -3.30 -1.22 9.41
C GLY A 158 -3.87 -0.71 10.74
N ASP A 159 -5.19 -0.51 10.77
CA ASP A 159 -5.97 -0.15 11.96
C ASP A 159 -5.77 -1.10 13.13
N GLY A 160 -5.68 -2.41 12.87
CA GLY A 160 -5.38 -3.39 13.92
C GLY A 160 -3.98 -3.21 14.50
N ALA A 161 -2.98 -2.95 13.66
CA ALA A 161 -1.60 -2.71 14.07
C ALA A 161 -1.45 -1.41 14.90
N ALA A 162 -2.29 -0.42 14.63
CA ALA A 162 -2.31 0.84 15.37
C ALA A 162 -2.62 0.70 16.88
N ASN A 163 -3.07 -0.48 17.33
CA ASN A 163 -3.28 -0.79 18.74
C ASN A 163 -2.07 -1.44 19.44
N GLN A 164 -0.97 -1.69 18.71
CA GLN A 164 0.26 -2.26 19.29
C GLN A 164 1.04 -1.22 20.10
N GLY A 165 1.55 -1.61 21.30
CA GLY A 165 2.31 -0.72 22.18
C GLY A 165 3.53 -0.09 21.51
N GLN A 166 4.27 -0.87 20.71
CA GLN A 166 5.44 -0.39 19.95
C GLN A 166 5.15 0.78 18.99
N VAL A 167 3.89 0.96 18.56
CA VAL A 167 3.49 2.11 17.73
C VAL A 167 3.58 3.40 18.54
N TYR A 168 3.09 3.40 19.77
CA TYR A 168 3.12 4.57 20.65
C TYR A 168 4.54 4.87 21.15
N GLU A 169 5.33 3.84 21.45
CA GLU A 169 6.76 3.99 21.74
C GLU A 169 7.48 4.66 20.57
N THR A 170 7.17 4.23 19.35
CA THR A 170 7.74 4.82 18.12
C THR A 170 7.29 6.25 17.90
N PHE A 171 6.02 6.58 18.15
CA PHE A 171 5.52 7.97 18.06
C PHE A 171 6.29 8.87 19.00
N ASN A 172 6.49 8.44 20.26
CA ASN A 172 7.28 9.19 21.23
C ASN A 172 8.71 9.45 20.75
N ILE A 173 9.43 8.41 20.31
CA ILE A 173 10.81 8.54 19.81
C ILE A 173 10.87 9.41 18.55
N ALA A 174 9.96 9.22 17.61
CA ALA A 174 9.92 9.98 16.36
C ALA A 174 9.69 11.47 16.62
N ALA A 175 8.79 11.82 17.54
CA ALA A 175 8.55 13.20 17.95
C ALA A 175 9.75 13.79 18.71
N LEU A 176 10.26 13.07 19.71
CA LEU A 176 11.41 13.50 20.54
C LEU A 176 12.64 13.78 19.70
N TRP A 177 12.96 12.93 18.75
CA TRP A 177 14.13 13.05 17.89
C TRP A 177 13.85 13.80 16.59
N SER A 178 12.62 14.28 16.42
CA SER A 178 12.21 15.02 15.21
C SER A 178 12.55 14.25 13.93
N LEU A 179 12.08 13.01 13.80
CA LEU A 179 12.40 12.14 12.67
C LEU A 179 11.48 12.44 11.48
N PRO A 180 12.01 12.52 10.24
CA PRO A 180 11.21 12.74 9.04
C PRO A 180 10.51 11.45 8.59
N VAL A 181 9.54 10.99 9.37
CA VAL A 181 8.75 9.79 9.09
C VAL A 181 7.28 10.12 8.88
N LEU A 182 6.71 9.61 7.80
CA LEU A 182 5.28 9.67 7.52
C LEU A 182 4.65 8.33 7.90
N PHE A 183 3.84 8.34 8.94
CA PHE A 183 3.07 7.19 9.40
C PHE A 183 1.74 7.13 8.64
N ILE A 184 1.53 6.09 7.82
CA ILE A 184 0.28 5.86 7.10
C ILE A 184 -0.52 4.78 7.81
N ILE A 185 -1.70 5.14 8.30
CA ILE A 185 -2.63 4.20 8.90
C ILE A 185 -3.68 3.81 7.85
N GLU A 186 -3.55 2.61 7.29
CA GLU A 186 -4.51 2.04 6.36
C GLU A 186 -5.72 1.51 7.13
N ASN A 187 -6.67 2.41 7.42
CA ASN A 187 -7.89 2.03 8.12
C ASN A 187 -8.88 1.40 7.13
N ASN A 188 -8.87 0.08 7.07
CA ASN A 188 -9.78 -0.70 6.22
C ASN A 188 -10.95 -1.33 7.01
N LEU A 189 -11.21 -0.83 8.21
CA LEU A 189 -12.30 -1.14 9.13
C LEU A 189 -12.17 -2.50 9.85
N TYR A 190 -11.24 -3.38 9.47
CA TYR A 190 -11.16 -4.72 10.05
C TYR A 190 -9.72 -5.17 10.28
N GLY A 191 -9.30 -5.30 11.52
CA GLY A 191 -8.11 -6.05 11.94
C GLY A 191 -8.40 -7.55 11.92
N MET A 192 -7.98 -8.27 10.90
CA MET A 192 -8.47 -9.63 10.58
C MET A 192 -10.01 -9.65 10.45
N GLY A 193 -10.71 -10.27 11.37
CA GLY A 193 -12.16 -10.32 11.46
C GLY A 193 -12.76 -9.44 12.57
N THR A 194 -11.95 -8.64 13.26
CA THR A 194 -12.41 -7.74 14.32
C THR A 194 -12.58 -6.32 13.78
N SER A 195 -13.80 -5.77 13.88
CA SER A 195 -14.07 -4.41 13.42
C SER A 195 -13.39 -3.37 14.33
N VAL A 196 -13.11 -2.19 13.75
CA VAL A 196 -12.59 -1.02 14.47
C VAL A 196 -13.49 -0.67 15.65
N GLU A 197 -14.82 -0.66 15.44
CA GLU A 197 -15.81 -0.38 16.47
C GLU A 197 -15.68 -1.28 17.72
N ARG A 198 -15.29 -2.55 17.52
CA ARG A 198 -15.10 -3.51 18.62
C ARG A 198 -13.73 -3.46 19.28
N SER A 199 -12.73 -2.91 18.62
CA SER A 199 -11.31 -2.98 19.06
C SER A 199 -10.70 -1.64 19.43
N SER A 200 -11.38 -0.54 19.15
CA SER A 200 -10.83 0.80 19.34
C SER A 200 -11.84 1.73 20.02
N SER A 201 -11.37 2.48 21.01
CA SER A 201 -12.20 3.45 21.74
C SER A 201 -12.57 4.68 20.90
N THR A 202 -11.84 4.93 19.81
CA THR A 202 -12.08 6.02 18.85
C THR A 202 -11.96 5.48 17.43
N ASP A 203 -12.71 6.06 16.51
CA ASP A 203 -12.71 5.74 15.08
C ASP A 203 -11.75 6.63 14.26
N ASN A 204 -11.09 7.59 14.92
CA ASN A 204 -10.10 8.48 14.33
C ASN A 204 -8.70 8.10 14.85
N PHE A 205 -7.97 7.37 14.04
CA PHE A 205 -6.62 6.92 14.38
C PHE A 205 -5.57 8.01 14.21
N ALA A 206 -5.81 9.02 13.38
CA ALA A 206 -4.87 10.11 13.15
C ALA A 206 -4.59 10.87 14.46
N THR A 207 -5.60 11.12 15.27
CA THR A 207 -5.49 11.89 16.54
C THR A 207 -4.69 11.18 17.62
N ARG A 208 -4.35 9.90 17.46
CA ARG A 208 -3.54 9.15 18.44
C ARG A 208 -2.12 9.70 18.61
N GLY A 209 -1.64 10.46 17.64
CA GLY A 209 -0.35 11.15 17.71
C GLY A 209 -0.36 12.47 18.46
N GLU A 210 -1.52 13.03 18.76
CA GLU A 210 -1.66 14.35 19.40
C GLU A 210 -1.01 14.40 20.80
N ALA A 211 -1.09 13.28 21.56
CA ALA A 211 -0.43 13.17 22.84
C ALA A 211 1.10 13.29 22.78
N PHE A 212 1.69 13.10 21.60
CA PHE A 212 3.11 13.23 21.31
C PHE A 212 3.45 14.51 20.52
N GLY A 213 2.45 15.36 20.27
CA GLY A 213 2.63 16.58 19.48
C GLY A 213 2.88 16.31 17.98
N ILE A 214 2.40 15.20 17.44
CA ILE A 214 2.53 14.85 16.03
C ILE A 214 1.35 15.42 15.25
N GLU A 215 1.65 16.17 14.19
CA GLU A 215 0.65 16.66 13.23
C GLU A 215 -0.02 15.51 12.51
N ASN A 216 -1.31 15.65 12.22
CA ASN A 216 -2.08 14.57 11.68
C ASN A 216 -3.19 15.02 10.71
N LYS A 217 -3.66 14.08 9.90
CA LYS A 217 -4.78 14.26 8.98
C LYS A 217 -5.47 12.94 8.69
N THR A 218 -6.78 12.99 8.46
CA THR A 218 -7.55 11.86 7.93
C THR A 218 -8.01 12.18 6.51
N VAL A 219 -7.93 11.20 5.60
CA VAL A 219 -8.32 11.34 4.19
C VAL A 219 -9.13 10.14 3.69
N ASN A 220 -9.94 10.39 2.65
CA ASN A 220 -10.67 9.33 1.95
C ASN A 220 -9.72 8.50 1.06
N GLY A 221 -9.44 7.27 1.46
CA GLY A 221 -8.57 6.33 0.76
C GLY A 221 -9.21 5.62 -0.43
N MET A 222 -10.49 5.90 -0.73
CA MET A 222 -11.17 5.39 -1.92
C MET A 222 -11.02 6.34 -3.12
N ASP A 223 -10.34 7.47 -2.95
CA ASP A 223 -10.06 8.45 -3.99
C ASP A 223 -8.55 8.71 -4.08
N VAL A 224 -7.92 8.30 -5.17
CA VAL A 224 -6.47 8.41 -5.35
C VAL A 224 -5.96 9.85 -5.39
N LEU A 225 -6.78 10.80 -5.83
CA LEU A 225 -6.42 12.21 -5.91
C LEU A 225 -6.46 12.85 -4.53
N ASP A 226 -7.48 12.54 -3.71
CA ASP A 226 -7.55 12.98 -2.32
C ASP A 226 -6.34 12.45 -1.52
N VAL A 227 -5.99 11.17 -1.71
CA VAL A 227 -4.80 10.56 -1.09
C VAL A 227 -3.53 11.28 -1.55
N ARG A 228 -3.39 11.52 -2.85
CA ARG A 228 -2.21 12.20 -3.41
C ARG A 228 -2.03 13.61 -2.88
N GLU A 229 -3.10 14.41 -2.81
CA GLU A 229 -3.04 15.77 -2.25
C GLU A 229 -2.61 15.75 -0.77
N ALA A 230 -3.22 14.88 0.03
CA ALA A 230 -2.86 14.72 1.44
C ALA A 230 -1.42 14.21 1.61
N ALA A 231 -0.97 13.32 0.73
CA ALA A 231 0.41 12.83 0.71
C ALA A 231 1.41 13.95 0.42
N ILE A 232 1.16 14.80 -0.58
CA ILE A 232 2.02 15.94 -0.91
C ILE A 232 2.16 16.87 0.31
N GLU A 233 1.06 17.18 0.98
CA GLU A 233 1.07 18.03 2.18
C GLU A 233 1.90 17.39 3.30
N ALA A 234 1.62 16.14 3.65
CA ALA A 234 2.27 15.42 4.74
C ALA A 234 3.78 15.16 4.46
N ILE A 235 4.13 14.76 3.24
CA ILE A 235 5.52 14.55 2.81
C ILE A 235 6.32 15.85 2.87
N ASN A 236 5.74 16.96 2.37
CA ASN A 236 6.37 18.26 2.44
C ASN A 236 6.55 18.72 3.90
N TYR A 237 5.57 18.46 4.76
CA TYR A 237 5.69 18.74 6.19
C TYR A 237 6.86 17.96 6.81
N CYS A 238 6.91 16.63 6.63
CA CYS A 238 7.99 15.79 7.17
C CYS A 238 9.36 16.26 6.67
N ARG A 239 9.48 16.55 5.37
CA ARG A 239 10.73 16.93 4.71
C ARG A 239 11.22 18.31 5.15
N SER A 240 10.32 19.30 5.19
CA SER A 240 10.68 20.69 5.49
C SER A 240 10.91 20.94 6.97
N ASN A 241 10.11 20.32 7.84
CA ASN A 241 10.19 20.51 9.28
C ASN A 241 11.06 19.46 9.98
N GLN A 242 11.47 18.41 9.28
CA GLN A 242 12.18 17.25 9.87
C GLN A 242 11.43 16.71 11.08
N LYS A 243 10.11 16.48 10.93
CA LYS A 243 9.21 16.02 11.99
C LYS A 243 8.30 14.90 11.48
N PRO A 244 7.81 14.02 12.37
CA PRO A 244 6.84 13.00 11.99
C PRO A 244 5.48 13.61 11.66
N PHE A 245 4.73 12.88 10.83
CA PHE A 245 3.33 13.16 10.51
C PHE A 245 2.51 11.87 10.51
N ILE A 246 1.25 11.90 10.92
CA ILE A 246 0.33 10.76 10.83
C ILE A 246 -0.74 11.07 9.79
N LEU A 247 -0.86 10.21 8.80
CA LEU A 247 -1.94 10.26 7.81
C LEU A 247 -2.79 8.99 7.92
N GLU A 248 -4.01 9.14 8.44
CA GLU A 248 -5.00 8.08 8.39
C GLU A 248 -5.70 8.09 7.04
N VAL A 249 -5.69 6.94 6.36
CA VAL A 249 -6.31 6.77 5.05
C VAL A 249 -7.45 5.76 5.20
N LYS A 250 -8.70 6.26 5.19
CA LYS A 250 -9.91 5.44 5.31
C LYS A 250 -10.19 4.74 3.99
N THR A 251 -10.02 3.43 3.97
CA THR A 251 -10.12 2.59 2.77
C THR A 251 -10.96 1.33 3.04
N TYR A 252 -11.05 0.42 2.07
CA TYR A 252 -11.79 -0.82 2.26
C TYR A 252 -11.18 -2.00 1.49
N ARG A 253 -11.02 -3.12 2.18
CA ARG A 253 -10.50 -4.36 1.61
C ARG A 253 -11.61 -5.18 0.97
N PHE A 254 -11.59 -5.43 -0.36
CA PHE A 254 -12.64 -6.15 -1.07
C PHE A 254 -12.57 -7.67 -0.93
N ARG A 255 -11.46 -8.21 -0.46
CA ARG A 255 -11.25 -9.63 -0.18
C ARG A 255 -11.20 -9.88 1.32
N GLY A 256 -11.20 -11.14 1.75
CA GLY A 256 -10.92 -11.51 3.12
C GLY A 256 -9.58 -10.97 3.61
N HIS A 257 -9.24 -11.22 4.86
CA HIS A 257 -7.96 -10.81 5.43
C HIS A 257 -6.79 -11.42 4.66
N SER A 258 -6.86 -12.71 4.41
CA SER A 258 -5.97 -13.47 3.53
C SER A 258 -6.81 -14.28 2.55
N MET A 259 -6.17 -14.97 1.62
CA MET A 259 -6.89 -15.85 0.67
C MET A 259 -7.57 -17.04 1.34
N SER A 260 -7.11 -17.46 2.51
CA SER A 260 -7.75 -18.51 3.31
C SER A 260 -8.92 -18.00 4.18
N ASP A 261 -9.12 -16.68 4.27
CA ASP A 261 -10.18 -16.07 5.07
C ASP A 261 -11.51 -16.02 4.29
N PRO A 262 -12.57 -16.72 4.75
CA PRO A 262 -13.87 -16.71 4.08
C PRO A 262 -14.68 -15.41 4.28
N GLY A 263 -14.20 -14.46 5.11
CA GLY A 263 -14.81 -13.15 5.31
C GLY A 263 -16.20 -13.18 5.98
N LYS A 264 -16.49 -14.15 6.85
CA LYS A 264 -17.82 -14.33 7.48
C LYS A 264 -18.22 -13.24 8.48
N TYR A 265 -17.29 -12.36 8.85
CA TYR A 265 -17.49 -11.26 9.80
C TYR A 265 -18.14 -10.00 9.19
N ARG A 266 -18.39 -10.00 7.90
CA ARG A 266 -19.05 -8.90 7.15
C ARG A 266 -20.03 -9.46 6.12
N THR A 267 -21.06 -8.70 5.77
CA THR A 267 -22.09 -9.14 4.84
C THR A 267 -21.62 -9.00 3.38
N ARG A 268 -22.25 -9.77 2.49
CA ARG A 268 -22.02 -9.63 1.04
C ARG A 268 -22.50 -8.27 0.52
N ASP A 269 -23.57 -7.75 1.10
CA ASP A 269 -24.17 -6.46 0.71
C ASP A 269 -23.25 -5.30 1.09
N GLU A 270 -22.62 -5.32 2.28
CA GLU A 270 -21.59 -4.36 2.67
C GLU A 270 -20.45 -4.32 1.64
N VAL A 271 -19.90 -5.48 1.30
CA VAL A 271 -18.82 -5.56 0.31
C VAL A 271 -19.26 -5.09 -1.08
N ALA A 272 -20.48 -5.43 -1.49
CA ALA A 272 -21.04 -5.01 -2.79
C ALA A 272 -21.22 -3.48 -2.84
N GLU A 273 -21.71 -2.88 -1.77
CA GLU A 273 -21.87 -1.42 -1.66
C GLU A 273 -20.51 -0.69 -1.79
N MET A 274 -19.51 -1.15 -1.02
CA MET A 274 -18.16 -0.57 -1.09
C MET A 274 -17.51 -0.73 -2.46
N ARG A 275 -17.81 -1.80 -3.19
CA ARG A 275 -17.32 -2.01 -4.55
C ARG A 275 -17.96 -1.12 -5.60
N LYS A 276 -19.18 -0.60 -5.37
CA LYS A 276 -19.84 0.32 -6.33
C LYS A 276 -19.00 1.58 -6.52
N ASN A 277 -18.42 2.08 -5.43
CA ASN A 277 -17.58 3.28 -5.39
C ASN A 277 -16.08 2.93 -5.26
N GLY A 278 -15.67 1.81 -5.84
CA GLY A 278 -14.28 1.37 -5.76
C GLY A 278 -13.32 2.34 -6.43
N PRO A 279 -12.06 2.45 -5.93
CA PRO A 279 -11.12 3.51 -6.32
C PRO A 279 -10.81 3.52 -7.82
N LEU A 280 -10.64 2.35 -8.45
CA LEU A 280 -10.45 2.25 -9.90
C LEU A 280 -11.63 2.82 -10.69
N LYS A 281 -12.86 2.46 -10.30
CA LYS A 281 -14.08 2.95 -11.00
C LYS A 281 -14.22 4.46 -10.87
N ALA A 282 -13.91 5.01 -9.69
CA ALA A 282 -13.98 6.45 -9.44
C ALA A 282 -13.02 7.22 -10.35
N LEU A 283 -11.76 6.77 -10.45
CA LEU A 283 -10.76 7.39 -11.32
C LEU A 283 -11.10 7.21 -12.81
N GLN A 284 -11.51 6.01 -13.23
CA GLN A 284 -11.89 5.75 -14.63
C GLN A 284 -13.09 6.61 -15.08
N LYS A 285 -14.07 6.80 -14.20
CA LYS A 285 -15.18 7.72 -14.46
C LYS A 285 -14.68 9.15 -14.72
N LEU A 286 -13.76 9.64 -13.89
CA LEU A 286 -13.18 10.97 -14.08
C LEU A 286 -12.38 11.09 -15.40
N ILE A 287 -11.62 10.07 -15.76
CA ILE A 287 -10.88 10.01 -17.04
C ILE A 287 -11.85 10.12 -18.24
N LEU A 288 -12.95 9.38 -18.22
CA LEU A 288 -13.97 9.43 -19.28
C LEU A 288 -14.69 10.79 -19.30
N GLU A 289 -15.01 11.37 -18.15
CA GLU A 289 -15.58 12.70 -18.03
C GLU A 289 -14.63 13.81 -18.53
N SER A 290 -13.32 13.55 -18.55
CA SER A 290 -12.29 14.43 -19.13
C SER A 290 -12.16 14.28 -20.66
N GLY A 291 -13.01 13.46 -21.29
CA GLY A 291 -13.06 13.29 -22.74
C GLY A 291 -12.15 12.19 -23.29
N PHE A 292 -11.53 11.36 -22.45
CA PHE A 292 -10.72 10.23 -22.92
C PHE A 292 -11.59 9.11 -23.52
N ASN A 293 -11.06 8.41 -24.53
CA ASN A 293 -11.82 7.39 -25.25
C ASN A 293 -11.96 6.11 -24.42
N GLU A 294 -13.19 5.58 -24.30
CA GLU A 294 -13.49 4.36 -23.55
C GLU A 294 -12.78 3.12 -24.12
N ASN A 295 -12.62 3.02 -25.44
CA ASN A 295 -11.93 1.89 -26.05
C ASN A 295 -10.43 1.92 -25.75
N GLU A 296 -9.80 3.10 -25.78
CA GLU A 296 -8.39 3.25 -25.39
C GLU A 296 -8.18 2.89 -23.91
N LEU A 297 -9.13 3.27 -23.03
CA LEU A 297 -9.07 2.89 -21.63
C LEU A 297 -9.18 1.36 -21.44
N LYS A 298 -10.00 0.68 -22.25
CA LYS A 298 -10.07 -0.79 -22.27
C LYS A 298 -8.81 -1.43 -22.81
N GLU A 299 -8.16 -0.83 -23.81
CA GLU A 299 -6.88 -1.30 -24.34
C GLU A 299 -5.77 -1.22 -23.28
N ILE A 300 -5.72 -0.13 -22.50
CA ILE A 300 -4.81 0.00 -21.36
C ILE A 300 -5.05 -1.15 -20.37
N ASP A 301 -6.29 -1.42 -19.99
CA ASP A 301 -6.62 -2.51 -19.07
C ASP A 301 -6.18 -3.88 -19.62
N ASN A 302 -6.45 -4.16 -20.90
CA ASN A 302 -6.03 -5.40 -21.56
C ASN A 302 -4.50 -5.56 -21.58
N LYS A 303 -3.76 -4.48 -21.87
CA LYS A 303 -2.29 -4.47 -21.84
C LYS A 303 -1.76 -4.78 -20.44
N ILE A 304 -2.35 -4.18 -19.41
CA ILE A 304 -1.95 -4.43 -18.01
C ILE A 304 -2.31 -5.85 -17.58
N LYS A 305 -3.48 -6.36 -17.97
CA LYS A 305 -3.88 -7.75 -17.73
C LYS A 305 -2.91 -8.75 -18.37
N PHE A 306 -2.43 -8.44 -19.58
CA PHE A 306 -1.42 -9.26 -20.25
C PHE A 306 -0.12 -9.31 -19.44
N LYS A 307 0.38 -8.18 -18.90
CA LYS A 307 1.55 -8.14 -18.00
C LYS A 307 1.37 -9.05 -16.78
N GLY A 308 0.17 -9.09 -16.20
CA GLY A 308 -0.13 -9.98 -15.08
C GLY A 308 -0.08 -11.47 -15.48
N ASN A 309 -0.52 -11.82 -16.69
CA ASN A 309 -0.39 -13.17 -17.23
C ASN A 309 1.08 -13.55 -17.48
N GLU A 310 1.85 -12.67 -18.15
CA GLU A 310 3.29 -12.89 -18.35
C GLU A 310 4.05 -13.12 -17.03
N ALA A 311 3.69 -12.37 -15.97
CA ALA A 311 4.29 -12.54 -14.66
C ALA A 311 3.98 -13.94 -14.07
N ALA A 312 2.74 -14.42 -14.25
CA ALA A 312 2.34 -15.75 -13.79
C ALA A 312 3.02 -16.87 -14.58
N ASP A 313 3.05 -16.74 -15.91
CA ASP A 313 3.69 -17.74 -16.78
C ASP A 313 5.19 -17.83 -16.48
N PHE A 314 5.88 -16.69 -16.37
CA PHE A 314 7.29 -16.64 -15.94
C PHE A 314 7.50 -17.32 -14.58
N ALA A 315 6.65 -17.05 -13.61
CA ALA A 315 6.76 -17.64 -12.28
C ALA A 315 6.56 -19.17 -12.30
N ILE A 316 5.61 -19.67 -13.09
CA ILE A 316 5.35 -21.12 -13.21
C ILE A 316 6.51 -21.85 -13.89
N GLU A 317 7.10 -21.24 -14.91
CA GLU A 317 8.22 -21.79 -15.68
C GLU A 317 9.56 -21.71 -14.95
N SER A 318 9.69 -20.81 -13.97
CA SER A 318 10.92 -20.63 -13.18
C SER A 318 11.20 -21.84 -12.29
N GLU A 319 12.49 -22.13 -12.09
CA GLU A 319 12.96 -23.24 -11.25
C GLU A 319 12.69 -22.98 -9.76
N LEU A 320 12.60 -24.07 -9.01
CA LEU A 320 12.60 -24.03 -7.54
C LEU A 320 14.02 -23.78 -7.03
N PRO A 321 14.20 -23.17 -5.85
CA PRO A 321 15.49 -23.10 -5.19
C PRO A 321 16.03 -24.51 -4.92
N ASP A 322 17.33 -24.69 -5.05
CA ASP A 322 17.96 -25.94 -4.61
C ASP A 322 18.13 -25.98 -3.07
N GLU A 323 18.44 -27.15 -2.52
CA GLU A 323 18.58 -27.34 -1.07
C GLU A 323 19.70 -26.49 -0.47
N ALA A 324 20.74 -26.15 -1.24
CA ALA A 324 21.85 -25.34 -0.77
C ALA A 324 21.43 -23.89 -0.48
N GLU A 325 20.36 -23.38 -1.13
CA GLU A 325 19.83 -22.06 -0.85
C GLU A 325 19.28 -21.92 0.58
N LEU A 326 18.92 -23.01 1.26
CA LEU A 326 18.46 -23.02 2.64
C LEU A 326 19.49 -22.42 3.61
N PHE A 327 20.77 -22.59 3.32
CA PHE A 327 21.89 -22.20 4.19
C PHE A 327 22.58 -20.90 3.74
N LYS A 328 22.16 -20.31 2.63
CA LYS A 328 22.70 -19.04 2.12
C LYS A 328 21.98 -17.83 2.75
N ASP A 329 22.67 -16.71 2.77
CA ASP A 329 22.15 -15.42 3.24
C ASP A 329 21.73 -15.41 4.74
N ILE A 330 22.27 -16.32 5.57
CA ILE A 330 21.99 -16.40 7.03
C ILE A 330 22.97 -15.53 7.80
N ILE A 331 24.24 -15.55 7.40
CA ILE A 331 25.33 -14.75 7.99
C ILE A 331 26.13 -14.10 6.86
N ILE A 332 26.80 -13.01 7.16
CA ILE A 332 27.81 -12.39 6.29
C ILE A 332 29.12 -13.16 6.54
N GLU A 333 29.66 -13.80 5.49
CA GLU A 333 30.99 -14.43 5.51
C GLU A 333 32.09 -13.40 5.34
#